data_dcf5f9a4a4713ddd3d7ed5858a153634
#
_entry.id   dcf5f9a4a4713ddd3d7ed5858a153634
#
_cell.length_a   1.000
_cell.length_b   1.000
_cell.length_c   1.000
_cell.angle_alpha   90.00
_cell.angle_beta   90.00
_cell.angle_gamma   90.00
#
_symmetry.space_group_name_H-M   'P 1'
#
loop_
_entity.id
_entity.type
_entity.pdbx_description
1 polymer ?
#
loop_
_entity_poly.entity_id
_entity_poly.type
_entity_poly.pdbx_seq_one_letter_code
_entity_poly.pdbx_strand_id
1 'polypeptide(L)'
;MTITRAQAETELVRRAKKKMLLVNMAVTVDGTNEDLSGPLAFAARSVGLTLASPITVTTAELAGVGDDLLDEFLDRAHLRLLNDIKGNLTLVDITSGPFKESFGQLQDNLEKEIKRLEGKISMDYDGSGTLEAGVVKLDFQTKRDDALP
;
A
#
# COMPACT_ATOMS: atom_id res chain seq x y z
N MET A 1 21.20 -5.27 -4.79
CA MET A 1 20.63 -4.45 -5.89
C MET A 1 19.72 -3.40 -5.32
N THR A 2 19.80 -2.18 -5.81
CA THR A 2 18.97 -1.09 -5.31
C THR A 2 17.91 -0.72 -6.33
N ILE A 3 16.73 -0.36 -5.85
CA ILE A 3 15.64 0.07 -6.73
C ILE A 3 15.77 1.57 -6.99
N THR A 4 15.56 1.99 -8.23
CA THR A 4 15.43 3.40 -8.55
C THR A 4 14.00 3.86 -8.40
N ARG A 5 13.80 5.18 -8.30
CA ARG A 5 12.44 5.72 -8.21
C ARG A 5 11.63 5.37 -9.45
N ALA A 6 12.21 5.46 -10.65
CA ALA A 6 11.51 5.09 -11.89
C ALA A 6 11.09 3.61 -11.90
N GLN A 7 11.93 2.73 -11.36
CA GLN A 7 11.59 1.31 -11.26
C GLN A 7 10.44 1.08 -10.26
N ALA A 8 10.45 1.79 -9.14
CA ALA A 8 9.37 1.71 -8.17
C ALA A 8 8.05 2.23 -8.76
N GLU A 9 8.09 3.33 -9.50
CA GLU A 9 6.92 3.84 -10.21
C GLU A 9 6.41 2.84 -11.23
N THR A 10 7.32 2.23 -12.00
CA THR A 10 6.96 1.19 -12.99
C THR A 10 6.21 0.05 -12.33
N GLU A 11 6.68 -0.40 -11.18
CA GLU A 11 6.05 -1.51 -10.48
C GLU A 11 4.66 -1.15 -9.96
N LEU A 12 4.50 0.04 -9.38
CA LEU A 12 3.20 0.50 -8.90
C LEU A 12 2.20 0.70 -10.04
N VAL A 13 2.64 1.30 -11.14
CA VAL A 13 1.78 1.48 -12.32
C VAL A 13 1.38 0.13 -12.88
N ARG A 14 2.31 -0.82 -12.95
CA ARG A 14 2.00 -2.17 -13.41
C ARG A 14 0.86 -2.80 -12.59
N ARG A 15 0.87 -2.56 -11.28
CA ARG A 15 -0.13 -3.14 -10.36
C ARG A 15 -1.49 -2.43 -10.42
N ALA A 16 -1.52 -1.14 -10.69
CA ALA A 16 -2.72 -0.34 -10.47
C ALA A 16 -3.11 0.58 -11.64
N LYS A 17 -2.52 0.41 -12.81
CA LYS A 17 -2.68 1.35 -13.94
C LYS A 17 -4.15 1.65 -14.27
N LYS A 18 -4.97 0.61 -14.40
CA LYS A 18 -6.38 0.79 -14.77
C LYS A 18 -7.13 1.61 -13.74
N LYS A 19 -6.87 1.34 -12.47
CA LYS A 19 -7.51 2.07 -11.36
C LYS A 19 -7.03 3.51 -11.30
N MET A 20 -5.74 3.74 -11.53
CA MET A 20 -5.17 5.09 -11.56
C MET A 20 -5.79 5.94 -12.67
N LEU A 21 -5.94 5.36 -13.87
CA LEU A 21 -6.54 6.07 -14.99
C LEU A 21 -8.00 6.46 -14.73
N LEU A 22 -8.74 5.63 -14.01
CA LEU A 22 -10.14 5.90 -13.68
C LEU A 22 -10.30 7.12 -12.76
N VAL A 23 -9.29 7.45 -11.98
CA VAL A 23 -9.33 8.60 -11.08
C VAL A 23 -8.40 9.72 -11.55
N ASN A 24 -8.01 9.68 -12.82
CA ASN A 24 -7.17 10.71 -13.46
C ASN A 24 -5.80 10.88 -12.82
N MET A 25 -5.23 9.83 -12.27
CA MET A 25 -3.86 9.85 -11.76
C MET A 25 -2.87 9.63 -12.90
N ALA A 26 -1.72 10.29 -12.82
CA ALA A 26 -0.66 10.14 -13.81
C ALA A 26 -0.05 8.74 -13.74
N VAL A 27 0.22 8.16 -14.90
CA VAL A 27 0.84 6.83 -15.00
C VAL A 27 2.26 6.89 -15.58
N THR A 28 2.90 8.03 -15.47
CA THR A 28 4.30 8.22 -15.90
C THR A 28 5.25 7.48 -14.97
N VAL A 29 6.35 7.00 -15.52
CA VAL A 29 7.32 6.16 -14.79
C VAL A 29 8.76 6.65 -15.00
N ASP A 30 8.91 7.95 -15.12
CA ASP A 30 10.20 8.58 -15.38
C ASP A 30 10.97 9.00 -14.12
N GLY A 31 10.45 8.67 -12.96
CA GLY A 31 11.05 9.06 -11.69
C GLY A 31 10.53 10.37 -11.13
N THR A 32 9.55 11.00 -11.79
CA THR A 32 9.01 12.30 -11.40
C THR A 32 7.50 12.31 -11.20
N ASN A 33 6.85 11.14 -11.18
CA ASN A 33 5.40 11.05 -11.04
C ASN A 33 4.96 11.56 -9.67
N GLU A 34 4.28 12.71 -9.63
CA GLU A 34 3.84 13.34 -8.39
C GLU A 34 2.74 12.55 -7.68
N ASP A 35 1.88 11.88 -8.43
CA ASP A 35 0.81 11.08 -7.86
C ASP A 35 1.32 9.84 -7.12
N LEU A 36 2.52 9.40 -7.45
CA LEU A 36 3.17 8.27 -6.77
C LEU A 36 4.14 8.72 -5.68
N SER A 37 4.41 10.01 -5.57
CA SER A 37 5.34 10.53 -4.55
C SER A 37 4.90 10.20 -3.14
N GLY A 38 3.62 10.43 -2.82
CA GLY A 38 3.07 10.14 -1.49
C GLY A 38 3.17 8.67 -1.11
N PRO A 39 2.65 7.76 -1.94
CA PRO A 39 2.76 6.33 -1.67
C PRO A 39 4.20 5.85 -1.49
N LEU A 40 5.11 6.29 -2.35
CA LEU A 40 6.52 5.89 -2.26
C LEU A 40 7.19 6.45 -1.00
N ALA A 41 6.95 7.72 -0.67
CA ALA A 41 7.52 8.32 0.53
C ALA A 41 6.97 7.67 1.80
N PHE A 42 5.67 7.39 1.84
CA PHE A 42 5.06 6.68 2.96
C PHE A 42 5.69 5.31 3.18
N ALA A 43 5.83 4.54 2.10
CA ALA A 43 6.40 3.20 2.17
C ALA A 43 7.87 3.24 2.61
N ALA A 44 8.63 4.20 2.09
CA ALA A 44 10.04 4.36 2.46
C ALA A 44 10.20 4.61 3.96
N ARG A 45 9.38 5.50 4.52
CA ARG A 45 9.38 5.75 5.96
C ARG A 45 8.96 4.51 6.75
N SER A 46 7.99 3.77 6.23
CA SER A 46 7.47 2.57 6.90
C SER A 46 8.51 1.46 7.01
N VAL A 47 9.45 1.40 6.08
CA VAL A 47 10.57 0.43 6.16
C VAL A 47 11.83 1.01 6.82
N GLY A 48 11.72 2.19 7.43
CA GLY A 48 12.77 2.74 8.28
C GLY A 48 13.69 3.76 7.63
N LEU A 49 13.39 4.22 6.41
CA LEU A 49 14.21 5.24 5.79
C LEU A 49 13.89 6.63 6.34
N THR A 50 14.91 7.46 6.45
CA THR A 50 14.77 8.87 6.79
C THR A 50 14.80 9.66 5.49
N LEU A 51 13.75 10.46 5.25
CA LEU A 51 13.61 11.24 4.03
C LEU A 51 13.82 12.73 4.30
N ALA A 52 14.42 13.42 3.35
CA ALA A 52 14.59 14.88 3.42
C ALA A 52 13.23 15.60 3.29
N SER A 53 12.30 15.01 2.55
CA SER A 53 10.95 15.56 2.37
C SER A 53 9.90 14.58 2.88
N PRO A 54 8.82 15.07 3.54
CA PRO A 54 7.76 14.17 4.00
C PRO A 54 6.89 13.61 2.87
N ILE A 55 6.94 14.22 1.69
CA ILE A 55 6.00 13.88 0.61
C ILE A 55 6.69 13.36 -0.65
N THR A 56 8.01 13.36 -0.70
CA THR A 56 8.75 12.86 -1.86
C THR A 56 9.88 11.96 -1.42
N VAL A 57 10.32 11.11 -2.34
CA VAL A 57 11.49 10.26 -2.14
C VAL A 57 12.33 10.28 -3.41
N THR A 58 13.65 10.34 -3.24
CA THR A 58 14.59 10.35 -4.36
C THR A 58 15.16 8.96 -4.58
N THR A 59 15.74 8.75 -5.77
CA THR A 59 16.46 7.51 -6.06
C THR A 59 17.61 7.29 -5.07
N ALA A 60 18.31 8.36 -4.67
CA ALA A 60 19.40 8.25 -3.70
C ALA A 60 18.92 7.74 -2.35
N GLU A 61 17.75 8.22 -1.90
CA GLU A 61 17.16 7.75 -0.64
C GLU A 61 16.69 6.31 -0.75
N LEU A 62 16.13 5.91 -1.91
CA LEU A 62 15.69 4.53 -2.15
C LEU A 62 16.85 3.53 -2.17
N ALA A 63 18.09 3.99 -2.34
CA ALA A 63 19.25 3.12 -2.22
C ALA A 63 19.35 2.46 -0.84
N GLY A 64 18.68 3.02 0.18
CA GLY A 64 18.58 2.42 1.50
C GLY A 64 17.61 1.26 1.61
N VAL A 65 16.80 0.99 0.58
CA VAL A 65 15.90 -0.17 0.57
C VAL A 65 16.70 -1.38 0.12
N GLY A 66 17.04 -2.27 1.05
CA GLY A 66 17.73 -3.51 0.73
C GLY A 66 16.81 -4.52 0.07
N ASP A 67 17.41 -5.56 -0.50
CA ASP A 67 16.63 -6.61 -1.17
C ASP A 67 15.66 -7.31 -0.23
N ASP A 68 16.01 -7.41 1.04
CA ASP A 68 15.17 -8.01 2.07
C ASP A 68 13.93 -7.16 2.41
N LEU A 69 13.97 -5.86 2.15
CA LEU A 69 12.86 -4.95 2.43
C LEU A 69 12.09 -4.55 1.17
N LEU A 70 12.53 -5.01 -0.01
CA LEU A 70 11.96 -4.55 -1.27
C LEU A 70 10.48 -4.92 -1.42
N ASP A 71 10.13 -6.16 -1.11
CA ASP A 71 8.75 -6.62 -1.22
C ASP A 71 7.85 -5.87 -0.23
N GLU A 72 8.31 -5.70 1.00
CA GLU A 72 7.59 -4.93 2.00
C GLU A 72 7.37 -3.49 1.55
N PHE A 73 8.43 -2.85 1.04
CA PHE A 73 8.36 -1.49 0.52
C PHE A 73 7.30 -1.36 -0.58
N LEU A 74 7.34 -2.26 -1.56
CA LEU A 74 6.40 -2.23 -2.69
C LEU A 74 4.97 -2.53 -2.26
N ASP A 75 4.77 -3.47 -1.34
CA ASP A 75 3.43 -3.80 -0.84
C ASP A 75 2.84 -2.64 -0.02
N ARG A 76 3.63 -1.98 0.80
CA ARG A 76 3.17 -0.81 1.56
C ARG A 76 2.88 0.38 0.64
N ALA A 77 3.71 0.60 -0.39
CA ALA A 77 3.45 1.63 -1.38
C ALA A 77 2.17 1.34 -2.16
N HIS A 78 1.96 0.09 -2.55
CA HIS A 78 0.75 -0.34 -3.25
C HIS A 78 -0.50 -0.14 -2.39
N LEU A 79 -0.44 -0.52 -1.11
CA LEU A 79 -1.55 -0.31 -0.19
C LEU A 79 -1.90 1.17 -0.06
N ARG A 80 -0.90 2.03 0.11
CA ARG A 80 -1.12 3.47 0.19
C ARG A 80 -1.72 4.01 -1.09
N LEU A 81 -1.22 3.55 -2.24
CA LEU A 81 -1.76 3.94 -3.55
C LEU A 81 -3.23 3.54 -3.69
N LEU A 82 -3.60 2.34 -3.29
CA LEU A 82 -5.00 1.90 -3.34
C LEU A 82 -5.90 2.76 -2.46
N ASN A 83 -5.43 3.16 -1.28
CA ASN A 83 -6.17 4.06 -0.42
C ASN A 83 -6.32 5.45 -1.05
N ASP A 84 -5.28 5.95 -1.71
CA ASP A 84 -5.36 7.23 -2.43
C ASP A 84 -6.33 7.15 -3.60
N ILE A 85 -6.33 6.06 -4.34
CA ILE A 85 -7.30 5.81 -5.42
C ILE A 85 -8.73 5.78 -4.85
N LYS A 86 -8.92 5.11 -3.73
CA LYS A 86 -10.23 5.04 -3.09
C LYS A 86 -10.72 6.44 -2.68
N GLY A 87 -9.83 7.25 -2.11
CA GLY A 87 -10.15 8.64 -1.76
C GLY A 87 -10.51 9.48 -2.98
N ASN A 88 -9.76 9.34 -4.06
CA ASN A 88 -10.02 10.06 -5.30
C ASN A 88 -11.28 9.58 -5.99
N LEU A 89 -11.62 8.31 -5.84
CA LEU A 89 -12.83 7.74 -6.44
C LEU A 89 -14.10 8.41 -5.93
N THR A 90 -14.10 8.83 -4.68
CA THR A 90 -15.24 9.54 -4.11
C THR A 90 -15.43 10.94 -4.70
N LEU A 91 -14.42 11.48 -5.35
CA LEU A 91 -14.45 12.81 -5.97
C LEU A 91 -14.81 12.75 -7.46
N VAL A 92 -14.81 11.57 -8.05
CA VAL A 92 -15.14 11.42 -9.47
C VAL A 92 -16.65 11.45 -9.62
N ASP A 93 -17.12 12.39 -10.46
CA ASP A 93 -18.55 12.50 -10.76
C ASP A 93 -18.94 11.41 -11.78
N ILE A 94 -19.63 10.40 -11.29
CA ILE A 94 -20.09 9.30 -12.12
C ILE A 94 -21.61 9.24 -12.12
N THR A 95 -22.22 10.36 -12.40
CA THR A 95 -23.70 10.46 -12.35
C THR A 95 -24.38 9.94 -13.60
N SER A 96 -23.63 9.63 -14.66
CA SER A 96 -24.25 9.27 -15.94
C SER A 96 -24.22 7.78 -16.21
N GLY A 97 -25.40 7.22 -16.26
CA GLY A 97 -25.77 6.02 -16.97
C GLY A 97 -25.01 4.74 -16.62
N PRO A 98 -24.38 4.12 -17.60
CA PRO A 98 -23.83 2.76 -17.44
C PRO A 98 -22.64 2.68 -16.49
N PHE A 99 -22.03 3.79 -16.13
CA PHE A 99 -20.88 3.79 -15.21
C PHE A 99 -21.29 3.62 -13.74
N LYS A 100 -22.55 3.78 -13.41
CA LYS A 100 -23.01 3.78 -12.02
C LYS A 100 -22.89 2.41 -11.36
N GLU A 101 -23.22 1.35 -12.09
CA GLU A 101 -23.07 -0.02 -11.59
C GLU A 101 -21.59 -0.41 -11.51
N SER A 102 -20.83 -0.05 -12.56
CA SER A 102 -19.41 -0.33 -12.61
C SER A 102 -18.64 0.36 -11.49
N PHE A 103 -19.11 1.54 -11.06
CA PHE A 103 -18.51 2.29 -9.96
C PHE A 103 -18.65 1.56 -8.63
N GLY A 104 -19.86 1.12 -8.28
CA GLY A 104 -20.08 0.38 -7.04
C GLY A 104 -19.25 -0.91 -7.00
N GLN A 105 -19.22 -1.62 -8.11
CA GLN A 105 -18.45 -2.84 -8.23
C GLN A 105 -16.95 -2.58 -8.12
N LEU A 106 -16.48 -1.50 -8.74
CA LEU A 106 -15.08 -1.11 -8.65
C LEU A 106 -14.71 -0.75 -7.21
N GLN A 107 -15.58 -0.02 -6.52
CA GLN A 107 -15.35 0.34 -5.12
C GLN A 107 -15.27 -0.90 -4.23
N ASP A 108 -16.20 -1.85 -4.42
CA ASP A 108 -16.19 -3.11 -3.65
C ASP A 108 -14.93 -3.91 -3.91
N ASN A 109 -14.51 -4.02 -5.17
CA ASN A 109 -13.29 -4.74 -5.53
C ASN A 109 -12.06 -4.08 -4.93
N LEU A 110 -12.03 -2.75 -4.94
CA LEU A 110 -10.93 -1.98 -4.36
C LEU A 110 -10.83 -2.20 -2.86
N GLU A 111 -11.97 -2.17 -2.16
CA GLU A 111 -11.99 -2.44 -0.71
C GLU A 111 -11.55 -3.85 -0.38
N LYS A 112 -11.94 -4.83 -1.18
CA LYS A 112 -11.50 -6.22 -0.98
C LYS A 112 -10.00 -6.34 -1.18
N GLU A 113 -9.47 -5.69 -2.20
CA GLU A 113 -8.03 -5.71 -2.46
C GLU A 113 -7.25 -5.03 -1.34
N ILE A 114 -7.73 -3.89 -0.84
CA ILE A 114 -7.12 -3.19 0.29
C ILE A 114 -7.09 -4.10 1.52
N LYS A 115 -8.19 -4.75 1.86
CA LYS A 115 -8.25 -5.65 3.01
C LYS A 115 -7.32 -6.84 2.86
N ARG A 116 -7.26 -7.42 1.67
CA ARG A 116 -6.36 -8.53 1.39
C ARG A 116 -4.90 -8.12 1.58
N LEU A 117 -4.54 -6.94 1.09
CA LEU A 117 -3.17 -6.45 1.18
C LEU A 117 -2.82 -6.03 2.61
N GLU A 118 -3.76 -5.43 3.34
CA GLU A 118 -3.57 -5.13 4.77
C GLU A 118 -3.30 -6.40 5.56
N GLY A 119 -4.07 -7.45 5.30
CA GLY A 119 -3.87 -8.74 5.94
C GLY A 119 -2.51 -9.34 5.62
N LYS A 120 -2.09 -9.29 4.36
CA LYS A 120 -0.79 -9.76 3.92
C LYS A 120 0.34 -9.03 4.64
N ILE A 121 0.27 -7.71 4.68
CA ILE A 121 1.30 -6.87 5.32
C ILE A 121 1.37 -7.19 6.83
N SER A 122 0.22 -7.31 7.48
CA SER A 122 0.16 -7.62 8.89
C SER A 122 0.82 -8.97 9.20
N MET A 123 0.54 -9.98 8.39
CA MET A 123 1.08 -11.32 8.63
C MET A 123 2.54 -11.45 8.23
N ASP A 124 2.92 -10.89 7.07
CA ASP A 124 4.23 -11.12 6.51
C ASP A 124 5.31 -10.19 7.08
N TYR A 125 4.93 -8.96 7.46
CA TYR A 125 5.91 -7.93 7.82
C TYR A 125 5.77 -7.40 9.24
N ASP A 126 4.55 -7.30 9.76
CA ASP A 126 4.34 -6.74 11.09
C ASP A 126 4.43 -7.77 12.21
N GLY A 127 4.58 -9.03 11.85
CA GLY A 127 4.84 -10.11 12.80
C GLY A 127 3.70 -10.43 13.76
N SER A 128 2.52 -9.90 13.52
CA SER A 128 1.40 -10.21 14.37
C SER A 128 0.71 -11.42 13.84
N GLY A 129 1.34 -11.45 13.81
CA GLY A 129 0.64 -12.10 13.50
C GLY A 129 -0.38 -12.43 14.25
N THR A 130 0.00 -11.43 14.59
CA THR A 130 -0.58 -11.56 14.96
C THR A 130 -1.50 -11.80 15.12
N LEU A 131 -1.46 -12.17 15.22
CA LEU A 131 -2.19 -12.41 15.25
C LEU A 131 -2.90 -12.14 15.91
N GLU A 132 -2.99 -11.72 15.86
CA GLU A 132 -3.30 -11.62 16.31
C GLU A 132 -3.96 -11.53 16.59
N ALA A 133 -4.34 -11.63 16.53
CA ALA A 133 -4.57 -11.82 16.74
C ALA A 133 -5.08 -12.19 17.04
N GLY A 134 -5.20 -12.45 17.01
CA GLY A 134 -5.11 -12.99 17.25
C GLY A 134 -5.28 -13.44 17.84
N VAL A 135 -4.93 -13.64 17.70
CA VAL A 135 -4.55 -14.17 18.33
C VAL A 135 -4.39 -14.22 19.12
N VAL A 136 -4.40 -14.34 19.21
CA VAL A 136 -3.90 -14.59 20.00
C VAL A 136 -4.04 -14.60 20.84
N LYS A 137 -4.25 -14.85 21.18
CA LYS A 137 -3.98 -15.09 21.98
C LYS A 137 -3.84 -15.43 22.64
N LEU A 138 -3.84 -15.63 22.55
CA LEU A 138 -3.39 -16.11 23.24
C LEU A 138 -3.25 -16.10 24.09
N ASP A 139 -3.27 -16.12 24.04
CA ASP A 139 -2.90 -16.29 24.86
C ASP A 139 -3.16 -16.29 25.46
N PHE A 140 -3.31 -16.32 25.31
CA PHE A 140 -3.08 -16.51 25.82
C PHE A 140 -3.35 -16.63 26.41
N GLN A 141 -3.46 -16.64 26.49
CA GLN A 141 -3.28 -16.96 27.02
C GLN A 141 -3.19 -17.16 27.66
N THR A 142 -3.22 -17.12 27.51
CA THR A 142 -2.83 -17.51 28.18
C THR A 142 -3.02 -17.62 29.04
N LYS A 143 -3.09 -17.67 29.11
CA LYS A 143 -3.03 -17.96 29.89
C LYS A 143 -3.42 -18.21 30.76
N ARG A 144 -3.67 -18.27 30.77
CA ARG A 144 -3.86 -18.68 31.50
C ARG A 144 -3.82 -19.09 32.23
N ASP A 145 -3.72 -19.20 32.01
CA ASP A 145 -3.56 -19.71 32.68
C ASP A 145 -3.57 -20.02 33.42
N ASP A 146 -3.53 -19.97 33.27
CA ASP A 146 -3.38 -20.37 33.95
C ASP A 146 -3.67 -20.65 34.83
N ALA A 147 -4.02 -20.46 34.77
CA ALA A 147 -4.25 -20.68 35.52
C ALA A 147 -4.61 -21.41 36.41
N LEU A 148 -4.98 -21.63 36.45
CA LEU A 148 -5.19 -22.38 37.38
C LEU A 148 -4.71 -23.14 38.30
N PRO A 149 -4.82 -22.99 38.54
CA PRO A 149 -4.01 -23.33 39.62
C PRO A 149 -3.31 -24.62 39.70
#